data_8ba93af7e8f4a87c03c12d6128569f78
#
_entry.id   8ba93af7e8f4a87c03c12d6128569f78
#
_cell.length_a   1.000
_cell.length_b   1.000
_cell.length_c   1.000
_cell.angle_alpha   90.00
_cell.angle_beta   90.00
_cell.angle_gamma   90.00
#
_symmetry.space_group_name_H-M   'P 1'
#
loop_
_entity.id
_entity.type
_entity.pdbx_description
1 polymer ?
#
loop_
_entity_poly.entity_id
_entity_poly.type
_entity_poly.pdbx_seq_one_letter_code
_entity_poly.pdbx_strand_id
1 'polypeptide(L)'
;MNKIKNKNIGDKIQVKNASWSFGKKVPKNFTKHIKKSVPFYSEGHEIILQLSDFFLKKKSCCYDLGCSKGTLINKISSRHPNKQIKFYGIDSVKAMILQAKKENKLKKNKNKIY
;
A
#
# COMPACT_ATOMS: atom_id res chain seq x y z
N MET A 1 0.63 23.23 -36.36
CA MET A 1 0.43 22.00 -35.55
C MET A 1 1.27 22.08 -34.30
N ASN A 2 0.63 22.45 -33.20
CA ASN A 2 1.32 22.55 -31.90
C ASN A 2 1.59 21.14 -31.33
N LYS A 3 2.88 20.77 -31.24
CA LYS A 3 3.31 19.60 -30.49
C LYS A 3 2.97 19.81 -29.01
N ILE A 4 1.96 19.12 -28.54
CA ILE A 4 1.67 19.01 -27.09
C ILE A 4 2.90 18.37 -26.48
N LYS A 5 3.71 19.17 -25.77
CA LYS A 5 4.81 18.66 -24.94
C LYS A 5 4.19 17.74 -23.90
N ASN A 6 4.50 16.44 -23.98
CA ASN A 6 4.20 15.48 -22.92
C ASN A 6 4.76 16.03 -21.60
N LYS A 7 3.93 16.69 -20.81
CA LYS A 7 4.26 16.96 -19.40
C LYS A 7 4.31 15.63 -18.70
N ASN A 8 5.48 15.23 -18.22
CA ASN A 8 5.62 14.12 -17.29
C ASN A 8 4.72 14.38 -16.07
N ILE A 9 3.56 13.75 -16.07
CA ILE A 9 2.65 13.78 -14.93
C ILE A 9 3.20 12.79 -13.91
N GLY A 10 4.09 13.30 -13.04
CA GLY A 10 4.57 12.58 -11.85
C GLY A 10 5.53 11.41 -12.12
N ASP A 11 6.68 11.48 -11.52
CA ASP A 11 7.66 10.42 -11.19
C ASP A 11 7.87 9.27 -12.21
N LYS A 12 7.92 9.57 -13.52
CA LYS A 12 8.22 8.60 -14.61
C LYS A 12 7.20 7.46 -14.78
N ILE A 13 5.96 7.64 -14.37
CA ILE A 13 4.88 6.71 -14.66
C ILE A 13 4.40 6.99 -16.08
N GLN A 14 4.56 6.03 -16.98
CA GLN A 14 4.05 6.12 -18.35
C GLN A 14 2.64 5.56 -18.43
N VAL A 15 1.70 6.38 -18.90
CA VAL A 15 0.33 5.97 -19.20
C VAL A 15 0.22 5.81 -20.71
N LYS A 16 -0.07 4.61 -21.19
CA LYS A 16 -0.46 4.34 -22.57
C LYS A 16 -1.88 3.80 -22.59
N ASN A 17 -2.76 4.44 -23.37
CA ASN A 17 -4.12 3.96 -23.66
C ASN A 17 -4.92 3.50 -22.43
N ALA A 18 -5.03 4.36 -21.41
CA ALA A 18 -5.76 4.08 -20.17
C ALA A 18 -5.30 2.82 -19.38
N SER A 19 -4.20 2.18 -19.77
CA SER A 19 -3.60 1.11 -18.99
C SER A 19 -2.49 1.66 -18.09
N TRP A 20 -2.63 1.50 -16.80
CA TRP A 20 -1.61 1.83 -15.82
C TRP A 20 -0.60 0.71 -15.73
N SER A 21 0.66 0.98 -16.08
CA SER A 21 1.74 0.02 -15.90
C SER A 21 2.64 0.46 -14.75
N PHE A 22 2.67 -0.32 -13.69
CA PHE A 22 3.60 -0.15 -12.58
C PHE A 22 4.94 -0.80 -12.93
N GLY A 23 5.82 -0.07 -13.63
CA GLY A 23 7.14 -0.56 -14.01
C GLY A 23 8.08 -0.82 -12.82
N LYS A 24 9.24 -1.43 -13.07
CA LYS A 24 10.22 -1.86 -12.05
C LYS A 24 10.69 -0.76 -11.06
N LYS A 25 10.57 0.52 -11.43
CA LYS A 25 11.01 1.67 -10.58
C LYS A 25 9.91 2.24 -9.67
N VAL A 26 8.66 1.83 -9.86
CA VAL A 26 7.51 2.36 -9.14
C VAL A 26 7.53 2.11 -7.62
N PRO A 27 7.94 0.92 -7.10
CA PRO A 27 7.89 0.66 -5.66
C PRO A 27 8.67 1.66 -4.80
N LYS A 28 9.80 2.16 -5.30
CA LYS A 28 10.65 3.11 -4.53
C LYS A 28 9.99 4.47 -4.31
N ASN A 29 9.29 4.98 -5.33
CA ASN A 29 8.68 6.32 -5.32
C ASN A 29 7.17 6.27 -5.06
N PHE A 30 6.60 5.07 -4.92
CA PHE A 30 5.16 4.87 -4.85
C PHE A 30 4.48 5.70 -3.76
N THR A 31 4.99 5.68 -2.53
CA THR A 31 4.37 6.42 -1.42
C THR A 31 4.35 7.93 -1.66
N LYS A 32 5.43 8.48 -2.21
CA LYS A 32 5.51 9.91 -2.54
C LYS A 32 4.52 10.26 -3.65
N HIS A 33 4.44 9.41 -4.68
CA HIS A 33 3.55 9.59 -5.81
C HIS A 33 2.08 9.49 -5.38
N ILE A 34 1.70 8.43 -4.66
CA ILE A 34 0.31 8.19 -4.26
C ILE A 34 -0.22 9.30 -3.35
N LYS A 35 0.58 9.80 -2.42
CA LYS A 35 0.21 10.92 -1.55
C LYS A 35 -0.07 12.21 -2.31
N LYS A 36 0.56 12.41 -3.47
CA LYS A 36 0.35 13.58 -4.33
C LYS A 36 -0.85 13.41 -5.27
N SER A 37 -1.15 12.18 -5.67
CA SER A 37 -2.12 11.87 -6.72
C SER A 37 -3.49 11.47 -6.18
N VAL A 38 -3.56 10.96 -4.94
CA VAL A 38 -4.80 10.52 -4.32
C VAL A 38 -5.15 11.47 -3.17
N PRO A 39 -6.23 12.27 -3.32
CA PRO A 39 -6.73 13.11 -2.24
C PRO A 39 -7.04 12.29 -1.00
N PHE A 40 -6.77 12.85 0.18
CA PHE A 40 -7.07 12.24 1.48
C PHE A 40 -6.47 10.83 1.69
N TYR A 41 -5.38 10.48 0.99
CA TYR A 41 -4.75 9.17 1.12
C TYR A 41 -4.31 8.84 2.55
N SER A 42 -3.69 9.81 3.23
CA SER A 42 -3.24 9.61 4.62
C SER A 42 -4.40 9.59 5.59
N GLU A 43 -5.35 10.48 5.42
CA GLU A 43 -6.56 10.60 6.23
C GLU A 43 -7.44 9.36 6.10
N GLY A 44 -7.57 8.81 4.88
CA GLY A 44 -8.25 7.54 4.63
C GLY A 44 -7.62 6.38 5.41
N HIS A 45 -6.29 6.31 5.46
CA HIS A 45 -5.59 5.32 6.28
C HIS A 45 -5.91 5.49 7.77
N GLU A 46 -5.95 6.73 8.29
CA GLU A 46 -6.26 6.97 9.71
C GLU A 46 -7.72 6.58 10.05
N ILE A 47 -8.67 6.85 9.16
CA ILE A 47 -10.07 6.40 9.31
C ILE A 47 -10.12 4.86 9.36
N ILE A 48 -9.46 4.17 8.44
CA ILE A 48 -9.44 2.71 8.41
C ILE A 48 -8.81 2.15 9.69
N LEU A 49 -7.74 2.78 10.20
CA LEU A 49 -7.13 2.38 11.47
C LEU A 49 -8.13 2.49 12.65
N GLN A 50 -8.89 3.58 12.73
CA GLN A 50 -9.90 3.73 13.77
C GLN A 50 -11.02 2.71 13.61
N LEU A 51 -11.54 2.50 12.42
CA LEU A 51 -12.56 1.50 12.14
C LEU A 51 -12.08 0.07 12.48
N SER A 52 -10.79 -0.22 12.29
CA SER A 52 -10.24 -1.52 12.61
C SER A 52 -10.38 -1.91 14.08
N ASP A 53 -10.48 -0.95 15.00
CA ASP A 53 -10.71 -1.21 16.43
C ASP A 53 -12.06 -1.87 16.69
N PHE A 54 -13.06 -1.56 15.89
CA PHE A 54 -14.42 -2.12 16.02
C PHE A 54 -14.54 -3.50 15.38
N PHE A 55 -13.86 -3.73 14.25
CA PHE A 55 -14.03 -4.93 13.45
C PHE A 55 -13.02 -6.05 13.79
N LEU A 56 -11.78 -5.70 14.14
CA LEU A 56 -10.75 -6.68 14.41
C LEU A 56 -10.81 -7.18 15.85
N LYS A 57 -11.30 -8.41 16.01
CA LYS A 57 -11.36 -9.13 17.29
C LYS A 57 -10.23 -10.15 17.40
N LYS A 58 -10.06 -10.72 18.58
CA LYS A 58 -9.10 -11.82 18.82
C LYS A 58 -9.33 -12.95 17.81
N LYS A 59 -8.24 -13.41 17.17
CA LYS A 59 -8.23 -14.47 16.14
C LYS A 59 -8.92 -14.12 14.81
N SER A 60 -9.22 -12.85 14.55
CA SER A 60 -9.72 -12.41 13.23
C SER A 60 -8.69 -12.65 12.12
N CYS A 61 -9.17 -12.67 10.87
CA CYS A 61 -8.34 -12.54 9.68
C CYS A 61 -8.58 -11.16 9.05
N CYS A 62 -7.51 -10.48 8.67
CA CYS A 62 -7.54 -9.18 7.98
C CYS A 62 -6.90 -9.33 6.61
N TYR A 63 -7.63 -8.98 5.56
CA TYR A 63 -7.17 -9.03 4.18
C TYR A 63 -7.07 -7.62 3.61
N ASP A 64 -5.92 -7.26 3.05
CA ASP A 64 -5.69 -6.01 2.33
C ASP A 64 -5.56 -6.33 0.84
N LEU A 65 -6.62 -6.06 0.07
CA LEU A 65 -6.69 -6.35 -1.35
C LEU A 65 -6.15 -5.16 -2.14
N GLY A 66 -5.09 -5.37 -2.91
CA GLY A 66 -4.32 -4.30 -3.54
C GLY A 66 -3.36 -3.65 -2.54
N CYS A 67 -2.70 -4.44 -1.71
CA CYS A 67 -1.90 -3.95 -0.58
C CYS A 67 -0.66 -3.15 -0.99
N SER A 68 -0.31 -3.12 -2.27
CA SER A 68 0.91 -2.48 -2.78
C SER A 68 2.14 -2.90 -1.98
N LYS A 69 2.88 -1.96 -1.42
CA LYS A 69 4.03 -2.24 -0.54
C LYS A 69 3.65 -2.44 0.94
N GLY A 70 2.37 -2.72 1.22
CA GLY A 70 1.88 -3.11 2.53
C GLY A 70 1.82 -1.98 3.56
N THR A 71 1.73 -0.71 3.14
CA THR A 71 1.75 0.42 4.06
C THR A 71 0.57 0.40 5.03
N LEU A 72 -0.65 0.18 4.53
CA LEU A 72 -1.86 0.14 5.35
C LEU A 72 -1.88 -1.06 6.28
N ILE A 73 -1.68 -2.27 5.74
CA ILE A 73 -1.73 -3.50 6.54
C ILE A 73 -0.68 -3.54 7.65
N ASN A 74 0.51 -2.96 7.40
CA ASN A 74 1.54 -2.80 8.43
C ASN A 74 1.09 -1.86 9.56
N LYS A 75 0.40 -0.76 9.24
CA LYS A 75 -0.17 0.15 10.25
C LYS A 75 -1.23 -0.55 11.09
N ILE A 76 -2.17 -1.26 10.44
CA ILE A 76 -3.23 -2.01 11.14
C ILE A 76 -2.63 -3.09 12.05
N SER A 77 -1.67 -3.87 11.54
CA SER A 77 -0.98 -4.89 12.32
C SER A 77 -0.29 -4.31 13.55
N SER A 78 0.37 -3.16 13.41
CA SER A 78 1.04 -2.47 14.53
C SER A 78 0.07 -1.93 15.58
N ARG A 79 -1.15 -1.54 15.17
CA ARG A 79 -2.21 -1.08 16.07
C ARG A 79 -2.80 -2.19 16.94
N HIS A 80 -2.75 -3.44 16.47
CA HIS A 80 -3.35 -4.59 17.15
C HIS A 80 -2.32 -5.67 17.56
N PRO A 81 -1.29 -5.35 18.34
CA PRO A 81 -0.15 -6.24 18.57
C PRO A 81 -0.49 -7.51 19.36
N ASN A 82 -1.56 -7.49 20.15
CA ASN A 82 -1.88 -8.54 21.12
C ASN A 82 -3.12 -9.37 20.78
N LYS A 83 -3.76 -9.12 19.62
CA LYS A 83 -5.05 -9.76 19.29
C LYS A 83 -4.92 -11.11 18.56
N GLN A 84 -3.71 -11.61 18.29
CA GLN A 84 -3.49 -12.85 17.53
C GLN A 84 -4.22 -12.84 16.16
N ILE A 85 -4.23 -11.68 15.49
CA ILE A 85 -4.87 -11.51 14.19
C ILE A 85 -3.93 -12.02 13.11
N LYS A 86 -4.49 -12.70 12.11
CA LYS A 86 -3.78 -13.07 10.89
C LYS A 86 -3.96 -11.97 9.85
N PHE A 87 -2.86 -11.47 9.30
CA PHE A 87 -2.85 -10.40 8.30
C PHE A 87 -2.38 -10.93 6.94
N TYR A 88 -3.14 -10.63 5.89
CA TYR A 88 -2.84 -11.05 4.52
C TYR A 88 -2.83 -9.85 3.59
N GLY A 89 -1.67 -9.56 2.98
CA GLY A 89 -1.53 -8.56 1.95
C GLY A 89 -1.52 -9.21 0.57
N ILE A 90 -2.43 -8.81 -0.31
CA ILE A 90 -2.58 -9.37 -1.66
C ILE A 90 -2.41 -8.25 -2.68
N ASP A 91 -1.53 -8.49 -3.66
CA ASP A 91 -1.33 -7.57 -4.79
C ASP A 91 -0.92 -8.36 -6.04
N SER A 92 -1.40 -7.94 -7.20
CA SER A 92 -1.07 -8.56 -8.48
C SER A 92 0.33 -8.22 -8.98
N VAL A 93 0.92 -7.13 -8.46
CA VAL A 93 2.23 -6.63 -8.89
C VAL A 93 3.34 -7.23 -8.03
N LYS A 94 4.04 -8.23 -8.57
CA LYS A 94 5.14 -8.94 -7.88
C LYS A 94 6.19 -7.99 -7.27
N ALA A 95 6.53 -6.89 -7.95
CA ALA A 95 7.50 -5.93 -7.44
C ALA A 95 7.01 -5.22 -6.16
N MET A 96 5.70 -4.97 -6.03
CA MET A 96 5.08 -4.41 -4.83
C MET A 96 5.17 -5.39 -3.66
N ILE A 97 4.85 -6.66 -3.89
CA ILE A 97 4.95 -7.71 -2.86
C ILE A 97 6.39 -7.89 -2.37
N LEU A 98 7.37 -7.88 -3.28
CA LEU A 98 8.78 -7.95 -2.89
C LEU A 98 9.20 -6.78 -2.00
N GLN A 99 8.73 -5.57 -2.32
CA GLN A 99 8.97 -4.39 -1.50
C GLN A 99 8.24 -4.47 -0.15
N ALA A 100 6.98 -4.92 -0.13
CA ALA A 100 6.20 -5.12 1.08
C ALA A 100 6.90 -6.08 2.06
N LYS A 101 7.43 -7.20 1.55
CA LYS A 101 8.20 -8.16 2.36
C LYS A 101 9.47 -7.55 2.95
N LYS A 102 10.18 -6.71 2.22
CA LYS A 102 11.36 -5.99 2.73
C LYS A 102 10.98 -5.02 3.85
N GLU A 103 9.95 -4.20 3.64
CA GLU A 103 9.49 -3.22 4.63
C GLU A 103 8.95 -3.89 5.89
N ASN A 104 8.27 -5.03 5.77
CA ASN A 104 7.77 -5.78 6.91
C ASN A 104 8.91 -6.36 7.77
N LYS A 105 9.97 -6.89 7.16
CA LYS A 105 11.15 -7.37 7.88
C LYS A 105 11.83 -6.27 8.70
N LEU A 106 11.88 -5.04 8.17
CA LEU A 106 12.52 -3.91 8.84
C LEU A 106 11.71 -3.40 10.04
N LYS A 107 10.40 -3.55 10.04
CA LYS A 107 9.51 -2.96 11.05
C LYS A 107 9.34 -3.77 12.33
N LYS A 108 9.94 -4.95 12.47
CA LYS A 108 9.83 -5.84 13.65
C LYS A 108 8.39 -5.96 14.16
N ASN A 109 7.41 -6.07 13.27
CA ASN A 109 6.02 -6.26 13.67
C ASN A 109 5.87 -7.55 14.50
N LYS A 110 5.15 -7.45 15.63
CA LYS A 110 4.84 -8.61 16.47
C LYS A 110 3.91 -9.61 15.76
N ASN A 111 3.06 -9.13 14.86
CA ASN A 111 2.18 -9.97 14.07
C ASN A 111 2.83 -10.36 12.74
N LYS A 112 2.66 -11.61 12.35
CA LYS A 112 3.09 -12.11 11.04
C LYS A 112 2.12 -11.61 9.97
N ILE A 113 2.67 -11.01 8.91
CA ILE A 113 1.92 -10.60 7.71
C ILE A 113 2.30 -11.57 6.58
N TYR A 114 1.31 -12.17 5.94
CA TYR A 114 1.47 -13.14 4.86
C TYR A 114 1.29 -12.49 3.50
#